data_3aff8021f52dcf2896226896abbd24db
#
_entry.id   3aff8021f52dcf2896226896abbd24db
#
_cell.length_a   1.000
_cell.length_b   1.000
_cell.length_c   1.000
_cell.angle_alpha   90.00
_cell.angle_beta   90.00
_cell.angle_gamma   90.00
#
_symmetry.space_group_name_H-M   'P 1'
#
loop_
_entity.id
_entity.type
_entity.pdbx_description
1 polymer ?
#
loop_
_entity_poly.entity_id
_entity_poly.type
_entity_poly.pdbx_seq_one_letter_code
_entity_poly.pdbx_strand_id
1 'polypeptide(L)'
;MALHIMDEANRCLQCKVPQCQKGCPIHTNIPLAIRLLKENKLNEAGKMLFENNPLTTVCSLVCNHENQCEGHCVLGRKGAPVHFSSIENYISTTYANQMTNGPAKSNGMRVAIIGSGPAGITIAIILARYGYQVTIFEGKDKIGGVLRYGIPEFRLPKSVLDDIEYRHLELKGIKIRPNTTIGGAIGIDDLFRDGYKAIFVGTGVWKPNTLHIKGETFGNVHFGINYLNNPDSYRLGKRVIVIGAGNAAMDVARTAIRKGVEHLTCFSITKEVAASHYEFSYAQLEGVQFEYNKRPVEIKDNGVIFIDVIENEDGTFTAVSYTHLRAHETG
;
A
#
# COMPACT_ATOMS: atom_id res chain seq x y z
N MET A 1 -2.19 12.91 -22.92
CA MET A 1 -2.82 14.23 -22.67
C MET A 1 -2.87 14.42 -21.16
N ALA A 2 -2.30 15.51 -20.63
CA ALA A 2 -2.35 15.75 -19.18
C ALA A 2 -3.81 15.99 -18.77
N LEU A 3 -4.24 15.30 -17.69
CA LEU A 3 -5.58 15.46 -17.15
C LEU A 3 -5.71 16.86 -16.53
N HIS A 4 -6.63 17.67 -17.02
CA HIS A 4 -6.92 18.95 -16.38
C HIS A 4 -7.86 18.72 -15.20
N ILE A 5 -7.42 19.00 -13.99
CA ILE A 5 -8.15 18.66 -12.75
C ILE A 5 -9.55 19.26 -12.71
N MET A 6 -9.73 20.50 -13.19
CA MET A 6 -11.05 21.15 -13.20
C MET A 6 -11.99 20.51 -14.22
N ASP A 7 -11.48 20.09 -15.38
CA ASP A 7 -12.29 19.38 -16.38
C ASP A 7 -12.75 18.04 -15.83
N GLU A 8 -11.87 17.31 -15.12
CA GLU A 8 -12.22 16.07 -14.47
C GLU A 8 -13.24 16.29 -13.34
N ALA A 9 -13.08 17.31 -12.52
CA ALA A 9 -14.03 17.69 -11.48
C ALA A 9 -15.41 18.04 -12.05
N ASN A 10 -15.47 18.66 -13.23
CA ASN A 10 -16.72 19.05 -13.90
C ASN A 10 -17.51 17.85 -14.43
N ARG A 11 -16.88 16.70 -14.63
CA ARG A 11 -17.57 15.46 -15.01
C ARG A 11 -18.43 14.90 -13.90
N CYS A 12 -18.18 15.26 -12.63
CA CYS A 12 -18.88 14.73 -11.49
C CYS A 12 -20.36 15.12 -11.47
N LEU A 13 -21.26 14.13 -11.45
CA LEU A 13 -22.71 14.35 -11.47
C LEU A 13 -23.31 14.79 -10.15
N GLN A 14 -22.53 14.91 -9.07
CA GLN A 14 -23.00 15.27 -7.71
C GLN A 14 -24.20 14.42 -7.27
N CYS A 15 -24.06 13.09 -7.36
CA CYS A 15 -25.14 12.14 -7.12
C CYS A 15 -25.77 12.29 -5.72
N LYS A 16 -27.10 12.23 -5.61
CA LYS A 16 -27.82 12.24 -4.31
C LYS A 16 -27.44 11.04 -3.42
N VAL A 17 -27.17 9.89 -4.05
CA VAL A 17 -26.70 8.67 -3.38
C VAL A 17 -25.37 8.27 -4.03
N PRO A 18 -24.24 8.84 -3.56
CA PRO A 18 -22.95 8.68 -4.20
C PRO A 18 -22.38 7.27 -3.99
N GLN A 19 -22.37 6.46 -5.05
CA GLN A 19 -21.84 5.11 -4.99
C GLN A 19 -20.32 5.10 -4.77
N CYS A 20 -19.59 6.09 -5.31
CA CYS A 20 -18.17 6.29 -5.04
C CYS A 20 -17.84 6.45 -3.54
N GLN A 21 -18.67 7.20 -2.79
CA GLN A 21 -18.53 7.31 -1.33
C GLN A 21 -18.81 5.97 -0.64
N LYS A 22 -19.79 5.21 -1.09
CA LYS A 22 -20.10 3.88 -0.53
C LYS A 22 -19.00 2.86 -0.82
N GLY A 23 -18.36 2.96 -2.00
CA GLY A 23 -17.24 2.11 -2.38
C GLY A 23 -15.92 2.51 -1.70
N CYS A 24 -15.84 3.66 -1.04
CA CYS A 24 -14.69 4.05 -0.25
C CYS A 24 -14.76 3.40 1.14
N PRO A 25 -13.75 2.62 1.58
CA PRO A 25 -13.76 1.96 2.89
C PRO A 25 -13.91 2.89 4.09
N ILE A 26 -13.47 4.15 3.94
CA ILE A 26 -13.57 5.18 4.98
C ILE A 26 -14.67 6.22 4.70
N HIS A 27 -15.55 5.93 3.73
CA HIS A 27 -16.69 6.76 3.37
C HIS A 27 -16.38 8.23 3.09
N THR A 28 -15.24 8.51 2.41
CA THR A 28 -14.85 9.87 2.00
C THR A 28 -15.98 10.55 1.23
N ASN A 29 -16.35 11.76 1.64
CA ASN A 29 -17.41 12.51 0.97
C ASN A 29 -16.88 13.13 -0.34
N ILE A 30 -16.72 12.27 -1.35
CA ILE A 30 -16.14 12.59 -2.66
C ILE A 30 -16.92 13.70 -3.38
N PRO A 31 -18.28 13.66 -3.48
CA PRO A 31 -19.01 14.75 -4.12
C PRO A 31 -18.79 16.10 -3.45
N LEU A 32 -18.70 16.14 -2.11
CA LEU A 32 -18.43 17.37 -1.38
C LEU A 32 -17.02 17.89 -1.69
N ALA A 33 -15.99 17.03 -1.67
CA ALA A 33 -14.63 17.43 -2.01
C ALA A 33 -14.55 18.06 -3.40
N ILE A 34 -15.17 17.43 -4.40
CA ILE A 34 -15.22 17.93 -5.78
C ILE A 34 -15.99 19.25 -5.86
N ARG A 35 -17.12 19.36 -5.17
CA ARG A 35 -17.91 20.62 -5.16
C ARG A 35 -17.12 21.76 -4.56
N LEU A 36 -16.48 21.58 -3.41
CA LEU A 36 -15.64 22.59 -2.77
C LEU A 36 -14.49 23.03 -3.68
N LEU A 37 -13.86 22.09 -4.37
CA LEU A 37 -12.83 22.41 -5.36
C LEU A 37 -13.39 23.30 -6.50
N LYS A 38 -14.55 22.97 -7.04
CA LYS A 38 -15.22 23.77 -8.11
C LYS A 38 -15.62 25.16 -7.63
N GLU A 39 -15.92 25.31 -6.35
CA GLU A 39 -16.22 26.60 -5.70
C GLU A 39 -14.97 27.39 -5.30
N ASN A 40 -13.77 26.98 -5.71
CA ASN A 40 -12.48 27.55 -5.29
C ASN A 40 -12.23 27.53 -3.76
N LYS A 41 -12.90 26.61 -3.04
CA LYS A 41 -12.74 26.41 -1.59
C LYS A 41 -11.75 25.29 -1.29
N LEU A 42 -10.55 25.40 -1.86
CA LEU A 42 -9.53 24.35 -1.79
C LEU A 42 -9.14 24.00 -0.36
N ASN A 43 -9.00 25.01 0.51
CA ASN A 43 -8.65 24.80 1.91
C ASN A 43 -9.74 24.04 2.69
N GLU A 44 -11.01 24.30 2.41
CA GLU A 44 -12.13 23.56 3.02
C GLU A 44 -12.16 22.11 2.51
N ALA A 45 -11.93 21.90 1.21
CA ALA A 45 -11.83 20.57 0.63
C ALA A 45 -10.68 19.78 1.24
N GLY A 46 -9.50 20.36 1.32
CA GLY A 46 -8.32 19.73 1.91
C GLY A 46 -8.47 19.44 3.39
N LYS A 47 -9.04 20.38 4.15
CA LYS A 47 -9.35 20.17 5.56
C LYS A 47 -10.31 18.99 5.75
N MET A 48 -11.38 18.92 4.98
CA MET A 48 -12.35 17.83 5.04
C MET A 48 -11.71 16.48 4.72
N LEU A 49 -10.89 16.39 3.67
CA LEU A 49 -10.17 15.18 3.31
C LEU A 49 -9.20 14.77 4.42
N PHE A 50 -8.41 15.70 4.95
CA PHE A 50 -7.44 15.42 6.01
C PHE A 50 -8.11 15.01 7.33
N GLU A 51 -9.24 15.62 7.66
CA GLU A 51 -10.01 15.26 8.86
C GLU A 51 -10.61 13.86 8.76
N ASN A 52 -11.04 13.47 7.56
CA ASN A 52 -11.52 12.12 7.28
C ASN A 52 -10.38 11.10 7.23
N ASN A 53 -9.24 11.47 6.65
CA ASN A 53 -8.07 10.62 6.50
C ASN A 53 -6.77 11.44 6.48
N PRO A 54 -5.97 11.41 7.57
CA PRO A 54 -4.68 12.11 7.58
C PRO A 54 -3.69 11.64 6.49
N LEU A 55 -3.88 10.43 5.93
CA LEU A 55 -3.07 9.87 4.86
C LEU A 55 -3.71 10.03 3.47
N THR A 56 -4.59 11.02 3.27
CA THR A 56 -5.30 11.25 2.01
C THR A 56 -4.34 11.38 0.81
N THR A 57 -3.18 12.03 0.97
CA THR A 57 -2.16 12.11 -0.09
C THR A 57 -1.60 10.73 -0.46
N VAL A 58 -1.38 9.86 0.53
CA VAL A 58 -0.94 8.48 0.25
C VAL A 58 -2.03 7.69 -0.45
N CYS A 59 -3.28 7.79 0.03
CA CYS A 59 -4.41 7.13 -0.60
C CYS A 59 -4.58 7.54 -2.06
N SER A 60 -4.43 8.82 -2.39
CA SER A 60 -4.52 9.31 -3.77
C SER A 60 -3.50 8.67 -4.73
N LEU A 61 -2.37 8.18 -4.20
CA LEU A 61 -1.29 7.58 -5.01
C LEU A 61 -1.38 6.05 -5.10
N VAL A 62 -1.80 5.36 -4.02
CA VAL A 62 -1.62 3.90 -3.92
C VAL A 62 -2.89 3.10 -3.62
N CYS A 63 -4.02 3.77 -3.34
CA CYS A 63 -5.28 3.10 -3.11
C CYS A 63 -5.75 2.35 -4.37
N ASN A 64 -6.42 1.22 -4.20
CA ASN A 64 -7.01 0.49 -5.33
C ASN A 64 -8.32 1.17 -5.76
N HIS A 65 -8.22 2.33 -6.41
CA HIS A 65 -9.36 3.16 -6.81
C HIS A 65 -10.32 2.44 -7.74
N GLU A 66 -9.81 1.55 -8.61
CA GLU A 66 -10.60 0.75 -9.56
C GLU A 66 -11.62 -0.15 -8.86
N ASN A 67 -11.25 -0.70 -7.70
CA ASN A 67 -12.12 -1.59 -6.92
C ASN A 67 -12.86 -0.85 -5.81
N GLN A 68 -12.56 0.42 -5.62
CA GLN A 68 -13.14 1.26 -4.57
C GLN A 68 -13.93 2.42 -5.15
N CYS A 69 -13.51 3.66 -4.89
CA CYS A 69 -14.29 4.84 -5.23
C CYS A 69 -14.53 5.02 -6.74
N GLU A 70 -13.49 4.89 -7.56
CA GLU A 70 -13.60 5.05 -9.02
C GLU A 70 -14.39 3.92 -9.66
N GLY A 71 -14.14 2.66 -9.24
CA GLY A 71 -14.91 1.50 -9.71
C GLY A 71 -16.39 1.54 -9.36
N HIS A 72 -16.78 2.32 -8.36
CA HIS A 72 -18.18 2.54 -7.99
C HIS A 72 -18.77 3.82 -8.59
N CYS A 73 -18.01 4.58 -9.38
CA CYS A 73 -18.53 5.76 -10.06
C CYS A 73 -19.56 5.38 -11.11
N VAL A 74 -20.75 6.01 -11.06
CA VAL A 74 -21.84 5.70 -11.99
C VAL A 74 -21.49 5.99 -13.45
N LEU A 75 -20.58 6.91 -13.72
CA LEU A 75 -20.08 7.18 -15.07
C LEU A 75 -19.28 6.02 -15.64
N GLY A 76 -18.60 5.23 -14.80
CA GLY A 76 -17.86 4.04 -15.22
C GLY A 76 -18.73 2.97 -15.89
N ARG A 77 -20.06 3.00 -15.70
CA ARG A 77 -20.99 2.05 -16.36
C ARG A 77 -21.14 2.27 -17.85
N LYS A 78 -20.85 3.49 -18.34
CA LYS A 78 -21.06 3.88 -19.77
C LYS A 78 -19.80 4.51 -20.38
N GLY A 79 -18.71 4.55 -19.66
CA GLY A 79 -17.46 5.17 -20.09
C GLY A 79 -16.42 5.16 -18.97
N ALA A 80 -15.58 6.19 -18.89
CA ALA A 80 -14.58 6.31 -17.84
C ALA A 80 -15.20 6.91 -16.55
N PRO A 81 -14.85 6.38 -15.37
CA PRO A 81 -15.22 7.00 -14.10
C PRO A 81 -14.60 8.40 -13.96
N VAL A 82 -15.02 9.15 -12.95
CA VAL A 82 -14.28 10.34 -12.52
C VAL A 82 -13.02 9.88 -11.80
N HIS A 83 -11.86 10.34 -12.26
CA HIS A 83 -10.57 10.02 -11.64
C HIS A 83 -10.38 10.82 -10.36
N PHE A 84 -11.05 10.37 -9.30
CA PHE A 84 -10.99 11.02 -8.00
C PHE A 84 -9.58 10.98 -7.40
N SER A 85 -8.81 9.95 -7.65
CA SER A 85 -7.40 9.86 -7.24
C SER A 85 -6.60 11.10 -7.62
N SER A 86 -6.73 11.57 -8.86
CA SER A 86 -6.04 12.78 -9.35
C SER A 86 -6.55 14.05 -8.68
N ILE A 87 -7.86 14.16 -8.45
CA ILE A 87 -8.49 15.28 -7.76
C ILE A 87 -8.07 15.29 -6.29
N GLU A 88 -8.12 14.14 -5.61
CA GLU A 88 -7.69 13.97 -4.23
C GLU A 88 -6.21 14.34 -4.05
N ASN A 89 -5.35 13.88 -4.97
CA ASN A 89 -3.93 14.22 -4.96
C ASN A 89 -3.71 15.73 -5.04
N TYR A 90 -4.36 16.40 -5.99
CA TYR A 90 -4.25 17.84 -6.15
C TYR A 90 -4.71 18.60 -4.90
N ILE A 91 -5.88 18.26 -4.36
CA ILE A 91 -6.44 18.91 -3.16
C ILE A 91 -5.54 18.67 -1.95
N SER A 92 -5.18 17.42 -1.68
CA SER A 92 -4.45 17.03 -0.48
C SER A 92 -3.02 17.59 -0.46
N THR A 93 -2.31 17.54 -1.58
CA THR A 93 -0.95 18.08 -1.71
C THR A 93 -0.94 19.59 -1.55
N THR A 94 -1.88 20.30 -2.20
CA THR A 94 -1.97 21.76 -2.09
C THR A 94 -2.34 22.18 -0.67
N TYR A 95 -3.28 21.48 -0.03
CA TYR A 95 -3.67 21.75 1.36
C TYR A 95 -2.52 21.49 2.33
N ALA A 96 -1.79 20.38 2.20
CA ALA A 96 -0.65 20.04 3.04
C ALA A 96 0.42 21.14 3.03
N ASN A 97 0.64 21.79 1.88
CA ASN A 97 1.60 22.90 1.75
C ASN A 97 1.14 24.18 2.44
N GLN A 98 -0.16 24.35 2.67
CA GLN A 98 -0.75 25.57 3.27
C GLN A 98 -1.15 25.37 4.73
N MET A 99 -1.11 24.14 5.26
CA MET A 99 -1.48 23.84 6.64
C MET A 99 -0.60 24.56 7.66
N THR A 100 -1.22 25.22 8.64
CA THR A 100 -0.56 25.66 9.87
C THR A 100 -0.56 24.51 10.88
N ASN A 101 0.62 23.97 11.19
CA ASN A 101 0.79 22.75 11.94
C ASN A 101 1.41 22.98 13.33
N GLY A 102 0.74 23.75 14.19
CA GLY A 102 1.14 23.80 15.60
C GLY A 102 0.58 22.63 16.42
N PRO A 103 1.21 22.29 17.57
CA PRO A 103 0.64 21.34 18.51
C PRO A 103 -0.68 21.86 19.09
N ALA A 104 -1.66 20.98 19.29
CA ALA A 104 -2.87 21.32 20.03
C ALA A 104 -2.55 21.52 21.52
N LYS A 105 -3.42 22.27 22.24
CA LYS A 105 -3.29 22.42 23.69
C LYS A 105 -3.34 21.05 24.36
N SER A 106 -2.31 20.74 25.14
CA SER A 106 -2.19 19.43 25.80
C SER A 106 -3.34 19.21 26.80
N ASN A 107 -3.89 17.98 26.79
CA ASN A 107 -4.83 17.50 27.80
C ASN A 107 -4.13 16.77 28.98
N GLY A 108 -2.79 16.73 29.00
CA GLY A 108 -1.98 16.10 30.03
C GLY A 108 -1.87 14.57 29.93
N MET A 109 -2.54 13.93 28.99
CA MET A 109 -2.52 12.47 28.87
C MET A 109 -1.51 12.02 27.82
N ARG A 110 -0.68 11.02 28.20
CA ARG A 110 0.32 10.41 27.34
C ARG A 110 -0.20 9.12 26.72
N VAL A 111 0.03 8.96 25.41
CA VAL A 111 -0.32 7.74 24.67
C VAL A 111 0.91 7.22 23.93
N ALA A 112 1.14 5.91 24.02
CA ALA A 112 2.17 5.21 23.26
C ALA A 112 1.56 4.55 22.01
N ILE A 113 2.27 4.59 20.90
CA ILE A 113 1.90 3.90 19.67
C ILE A 113 3.07 3.00 19.29
N ILE A 114 2.83 1.70 19.15
CA ILE A 114 3.82 0.70 18.76
C ILE A 114 3.65 0.41 17.28
N GLY A 115 4.60 0.87 16.46
CA GLY A 115 4.58 0.79 15.02
C GLY A 115 4.10 2.07 14.34
N SER A 116 4.87 2.53 13.36
CA SER A 116 4.63 3.74 12.56
C SER A 116 4.14 3.43 11.14
N GLY A 117 3.45 2.32 10.94
CA GLY A 117 2.73 2.03 9.71
C GLY A 117 1.52 2.95 9.52
N PRO A 118 0.73 2.77 8.45
CA PRO A 118 -0.41 3.64 8.17
C PRO A 118 -1.39 3.75 9.34
N ALA A 119 -1.65 2.67 10.07
CA ALA A 119 -2.53 2.70 11.25
C ALA A 119 -1.93 3.55 12.38
N GLY A 120 -0.64 3.34 12.69
CA GLY A 120 0.05 4.10 13.76
C GLY A 120 0.15 5.58 13.46
N ILE A 121 0.49 5.96 12.24
CA ILE A 121 0.54 7.36 11.80
C ILE A 121 -0.84 8.01 11.91
N THR A 122 -1.87 7.33 11.40
CA THR A 122 -3.24 7.87 11.43
C THR A 122 -3.73 8.13 12.85
N ILE A 123 -3.60 7.14 13.75
CA ILE A 123 -4.06 7.31 15.13
C ILE A 123 -3.22 8.34 15.88
N ALA A 124 -1.91 8.43 15.60
CA ALA A 124 -1.04 9.45 16.19
C ALA A 124 -1.52 10.88 15.88
N ILE A 125 -1.80 11.14 14.59
CA ILE A 125 -2.27 12.46 14.13
C ILE A 125 -3.63 12.78 14.75
N ILE A 126 -4.56 11.82 14.76
CA ILE A 126 -5.89 12.00 15.33
C ILE A 126 -5.78 12.34 16.82
N LEU A 127 -5.04 11.55 17.59
CA LEU A 127 -4.89 11.78 19.03
C LEU A 127 -4.18 13.10 19.35
N ALA A 128 -3.14 13.47 18.58
CA ALA A 128 -2.46 14.74 18.76
C ALA A 128 -3.40 15.94 18.54
N ARG A 129 -4.34 15.84 17.60
CA ARG A 129 -5.38 16.89 17.39
C ARG A 129 -6.31 17.08 18.60
N TYR A 130 -6.50 16.01 19.41
CA TYR A 130 -7.26 16.08 20.67
C TYR A 130 -6.39 16.43 21.89
N GLY A 131 -5.14 16.84 21.67
CA GLY A 131 -4.24 17.30 22.71
C GLY A 131 -3.52 16.21 23.49
N TYR A 132 -3.59 14.95 23.06
CA TYR A 132 -2.81 13.88 23.66
C TYR A 132 -1.32 14.06 23.35
N GLN A 133 -0.47 13.74 24.31
CA GLN A 133 0.98 13.67 24.14
C GLN A 133 1.35 12.29 23.56
N VAL A 134 1.56 12.24 22.26
CA VAL A 134 1.77 10.98 21.55
C VAL A 134 3.26 10.70 21.38
N THR A 135 3.65 9.45 21.65
CA THR A 135 4.97 8.91 21.31
C THR A 135 4.81 7.66 20.46
N ILE A 136 5.44 7.66 19.29
CA ILE A 136 5.50 6.49 18.39
C ILE A 136 6.82 5.75 18.66
N PHE A 137 6.74 4.45 18.91
CA PHE A 137 7.88 3.53 19.00
C PHE A 137 7.94 2.73 17.70
N GLU A 138 9.02 2.88 16.95
CA GLU A 138 9.20 2.24 15.65
C GLU A 138 10.45 1.38 15.65
N GLY A 139 10.30 0.11 15.25
CA GLY A 139 11.41 -0.85 15.20
C GLY A 139 12.41 -0.61 14.06
N LYS A 140 11.99 0.13 13.02
CA LYS A 140 12.84 0.52 11.89
C LYS A 140 13.46 1.92 12.12
N ASP A 141 14.37 2.30 11.24
CA ASP A 141 15.08 3.59 11.27
C ASP A 141 14.19 4.77 10.84
N LYS A 142 13.13 4.51 10.08
CA LYS A 142 12.21 5.50 9.53
C LYS A 142 10.75 5.08 9.72
N ILE A 143 9.86 6.08 9.74
CA ILE A 143 8.41 5.84 9.76
C ILE A 143 7.90 5.31 8.42
N GLY A 144 6.68 4.80 8.43
CA GLY A 144 5.90 4.47 7.23
C GLY A 144 5.49 3.00 7.14
N GLY A 145 6.16 2.09 7.86
CA GLY A 145 5.84 0.67 7.79
C GLY A 145 5.81 0.16 6.35
N VAL A 146 4.75 -0.54 5.95
CA VAL A 146 4.61 -1.08 4.57
C VAL A 146 4.65 0.01 3.48
N LEU A 147 4.25 1.24 3.80
CA LEU A 147 4.31 2.35 2.84
C LEU A 147 5.77 2.67 2.44
N ARG A 148 6.71 2.53 3.37
CA ARG A 148 8.14 2.77 3.11
C ARG A 148 8.87 1.51 2.69
N TYR A 149 8.62 0.40 3.37
CA TYR A 149 9.40 -0.83 3.27
C TYR A 149 8.74 -1.95 2.45
N GLY A 150 7.55 -1.69 1.90
CA GLY A 150 6.81 -2.65 1.08
C GLY A 150 6.35 -2.10 -0.25
N ILE A 151 5.97 -0.81 -0.34
CA ILE A 151 5.56 -0.19 -1.60
C ILE A 151 6.79 0.43 -2.28
N PRO A 152 7.07 0.11 -3.56
CA PRO A 152 8.22 0.67 -4.28
C PRO A 152 8.16 2.19 -4.45
N GLU A 153 9.34 2.82 -4.57
CA GLU A 153 9.53 4.26 -4.79
C GLU A 153 8.74 4.79 -6.00
N PHE A 154 8.67 4.01 -7.08
CA PHE A 154 7.98 4.42 -8.29
C PHE A 154 6.44 4.46 -8.17
N ARG A 155 5.87 3.85 -7.12
CA ARG A 155 4.45 3.95 -6.77
C ARG A 155 4.19 4.98 -5.68
N LEU A 156 5.04 4.99 -4.66
CA LEU A 156 4.94 5.92 -3.53
C LEU A 156 6.30 6.54 -3.25
N PRO A 157 6.56 7.76 -3.75
CA PRO A 157 7.79 8.49 -3.47
C PRO A 157 8.00 8.63 -1.95
N LYS A 158 9.19 8.28 -1.47
CA LYS A 158 9.49 8.31 -0.03
C LYS A 158 9.49 9.74 0.53
N SER A 159 9.70 10.72 -0.33
CA SER A 159 9.54 12.15 0.01
C SER A 159 8.14 12.49 0.54
N VAL A 160 7.10 11.80 0.07
CA VAL A 160 5.73 11.96 0.61
C VAL A 160 5.67 11.55 2.08
N LEU A 161 6.38 10.47 2.45
CA LEU A 161 6.44 10.00 3.84
C LEU A 161 7.32 10.90 4.71
N ASP A 162 8.42 11.42 4.16
CA ASP A 162 9.28 12.39 4.85
C ASP A 162 8.52 13.70 5.11
N ASP A 163 7.69 14.15 4.17
CA ASP A 163 6.82 15.31 4.35
C ASP A 163 5.75 15.06 5.43
N ILE A 164 5.15 13.86 5.48
CA ILE A 164 4.22 13.47 6.54
C ILE A 164 4.93 13.45 7.91
N GLU A 165 6.15 12.88 7.99
CA GLU A 165 6.94 12.87 9.21
C GLU A 165 7.14 14.29 9.74
N TYR A 166 7.63 15.18 8.90
CA TYR A 166 7.89 16.56 9.29
C TYR A 166 6.60 17.34 9.59
N ARG A 167 5.65 17.42 8.64
CA ARG A 167 4.48 18.31 8.74
C ARG A 167 3.40 17.78 9.66
N HIS A 168 3.16 16.47 9.64
CA HIS A 168 2.02 15.88 10.34
C HIS A 168 2.37 15.21 11.65
N LEU A 169 3.64 14.92 11.90
CA LEU A 169 4.08 14.33 13.17
C LEU A 169 4.93 15.32 13.96
N GLU A 170 6.10 15.72 13.50
CA GLU A 170 7.03 16.56 14.26
C GLU A 170 6.45 17.94 14.60
N LEU A 171 5.91 18.67 13.62
CA LEU A 171 5.32 19.98 13.86
C LEU A 171 4.09 19.95 14.78
N LYS A 172 3.43 18.77 14.91
CA LYS A 172 2.34 18.57 15.87
C LYS A 172 2.82 18.15 17.26
N GLY A 173 4.12 18.04 17.47
CA GLY A 173 4.71 17.64 18.74
C GLY A 173 4.61 16.16 19.06
N ILE A 174 4.34 15.33 18.04
CA ILE A 174 4.40 13.86 18.18
C ILE A 174 5.85 13.45 18.26
N LYS A 175 6.21 12.70 19.30
CA LYS A 175 7.56 12.17 19.48
C LYS A 175 7.71 10.86 18.71
N ILE A 176 8.81 10.70 17.96
CA ILE A 176 9.14 9.48 17.26
C ILE A 176 10.39 8.89 17.91
N ARG A 177 10.35 7.60 18.24
CA ARG A 177 11.49 6.81 18.72
C ARG A 177 11.78 5.69 17.73
N PRO A 178 12.62 5.94 16.72
CA PRO A 178 13.02 4.92 15.76
C PRO A 178 13.96 3.90 16.42
N ASN A 179 14.21 2.79 15.74
CA ASN A 179 15.07 1.70 16.20
C ASN A 179 14.70 1.19 17.61
N THR A 180 13.41 1.26 17.96
CA THR A 180 12.90 0.88 19.27
C THR A 180 11.85 -0.21 19.13
N THR A 181 12.24 -1.44 19.47
CA THR A 181 11.35 -2.60 19.46
C THR A 181 10.76 -2.82 20.85
N ILE A 182 9.43 -2.90 20.91
CA ILE A 182 8.71 -3.25 22.14
C ILE A 182 8.47 -4.75 22.18
N GLY A 183 8.65 -5.35 23.38
CA GLY A 183 8.50 -6.79 23.62
C GLY A 183 9.81 -7.51 23.98
N GLY A 184 10.95 -6.84 23.75
CA GLY A 184 12.27 -7.33 24.18
C GLY A 184 12.75 -6.62 25.46
N ALA A 185 13.65 -5.63 25.30
CA ALA A 185 14.20 -4.86 26.42
C ALA A 185 13.18 -3.90 27.06
N ILE A 186 12.20 -3.44 26.32
CA ILE A 186 11.10 -2.59 26.81
C ILE A 186 9.80 -3.35 26.60
N GLY A 187 9.12 -3.67 27.70
CA GLY A 187 7.82 -4.34 27.69
C GLY A 187 6.64 -3.36 27.70
N ILE A 188 5.44 -3.86 27.51
CA ILE A 188 4.20 -3.08 27.60
C ILE A 188 4.02 -2.49 28.99
N ASP A 189 4.32 -3.26 30.04
CA ASP A 189 4.22 -2.81 31.43
C ASP A 189 5.19 -1.66 31.74
N ASP A 190 6.35 -1.63 31.08
CA ASP A 190 7.31 -0.52 31.22
C ASP A 190 6.72 0.77 30.69
N LEU A 191 5.98 0.71 29.58
CA LEU A 191 5.31 1.89 29.03
C LEU A 191 4.24 2.41 30.00
N PHE A 192 3.47 1.54 30.65
CA PHE A 192 2.50 1.99 31.67
C PHE A 192 3.20 2.56 32.90
N ARG A 193 4.31 1.98 33.36
CA ARG A 193 5.13 2.54 34.45
C ARG A 193 5.73 3.90 34.09
N ASP A 194 6.07 4.11 32.84
CA ASP A 194 6.51 5.39 32.28
C ASP A 194 5.39 6.46 32.21
N GLY A 195 4.17 6.10 32.60
CA GLY A 195 3.02 7.00 32.70
C GLY A 195 2.19 7.13 31.44
N TYR A 196 2.37 6.30 30.42
CA TYR A 196 1.43 6.20 29.32
C TYR A 196 0.08 5.68 29.81
N LYS A 197 -1.01 6.32 29.42
CA LYS A 197 -2.37 5.98 29.84
C LYS A 197 -3.07 4.98 28.93
N ALA A 198 -2.63 4.91 27.68
CA ALA A 198 -3.08 3.95 26.69
C ALA A 198 -1.95 3.59 25.74
N ILE A 199 -2.04 2.41 25.15
CA ILE A 199 -1.09 1.90 24.17
C ILE A 199 -1.88 1.40 22.95
N PHE A 200 -1.52 1.89 21.77
CA PHE A 200 -2.01 1.35 20.51
C PHE A 200 -0.94 0.43 19.90
N VAL A 201 -1.32 -0.78 19.52
CA VAL A 201 -0.42 -1.74 18.87
C VAL A 201 -0.77 -1.87 17.40
N GLY A 202 0.12 -1.38 16.54
CA GLY A 202 -0.05 -1.35 15.09
C GLY A 202 1.19 -1.84 14.35
N THR A 203 1.74 -2.99 14.76
CA THR A 203 3.02 -3.53 14.26
C THR A 203 2.98 -4.05 12.82
N GLY A 204 1.79 -4.23 12.24
CA GLY A 204 1.61 -4.75 10.88
C GLY A 204 1.77 -6.26 10.78
N VAL A 205 1.75 -6.76 9.53
CA VAL A 205 1.83 -8.19 9.20
C VAL A 205 3.06 -8.44 8.34
N TRP A 206 4.20 -8.63 9.00
CA TRP A 206 5.50 -8.80 8.33
C TRP A 206 5.88 -10.25 8.07
N LYS A 207 5.18 -11.20 8.69
CA LYS A 207 5.42 -12.62 8.45
C LYS A 207 4.88 -12.99 7.06
N PRO A 208 5.75 -13.46 6.15
CA PRO A 208 5.30 -13.88 4.83
C PRO A 208 4.46 -15.15 4.92
N ASN A 209 3.55 -15.31 3.96
CA ASN A 209 2.88 -16.59 3.75
C ASN A 209 3.85 -17.59 3.12
N THR A 210 3.76 -18.84 3.56
CA THR A 210 4.53 -19.98 3.04
C THR A 210 3.63 -20.87 2.18
N LEU A 211 4.21 -21.52 1.20
CA LEU A 211 3.51 -22.47 0.32
C LEU A 211 3.47 -23.88 0.91
N HIS A 212 4.35 -24.16 1.91
CA HIS A 212 4.53 -25.47 2.51
C HIS A 212 4.88 -26.56 1.50
N ILE A 213 5.72 -26.23 0.51
CA ILE A 213 6.20 -27.14 -0.52
C ILE A 213 7.69 -27.43 -0.34
N LYS A 214 8.14 -28.55 -0.87
CA LYS A 214 9.54 -28.94 -0.83
C LYS A 214 10.40 -27.93 -1.61
N GLY A 215 11.56 -27.55 -1.08
CA GLY A 215 12.49 -26.60 -1.67
C GLY A 215 12.23 -25.13 -1.34
N GLU A 216 11.20 -24.80 -0.58
CA GLU A 216 10.88 -23.42 -0.20
C GLU A 216 11.98 -22.74 0.65
N THR A 217 12.86 -23.54 1.25
CA THR A 217 13.99 -23.07 2.08
C THR A 217 15.30 -22.93 1.32
N PHE A 218 15.33 -23.13 0.01
CA PHE A 218 16.54 -22.95 -0.78
C PHE A 218 17.01 -21.49 -0.79
N GLY A 219 18.33 -21.28 -0.90
CA GLY A 219 18.93 -19.95 -0.84
C GLY A 219 18.55 -19.01 -2.00
N ASN A 220 18.01 -19.56 -3.08
CA ASN A 220 17.49 -18.81 -4.23
C ASN A 220 15.98 -18.51 -4.13
N VAL A 221 15.35 -18.87 -3.01
CA VAL A 221 13.93 -18.57 -2.74
C VAL A 221 13.82 -17.39 -1.80
N HIS A 222 13.08 -16.36 -2.20
CA HIS A 222 12.94 -15.12 -1.47
C HIS A 222 11.47 -14.77 -1.29
N PHE A 223 11.10 -14.30 -0.11
CA PHE A 223 9.76 -13.80 0.14
C PHE A 223 9.63 -12.35 -0.35
N GLY A 224 8.56 -12.07 -1.10
CA GLY A 224 8.34 -10.77 -1.73
C GLY A 224 8.41 -9.59 -0.77
N ILE A 225 7.83 -9.71 0.42
CA ILE A 225 7.89 -8.62 1.42
C ILE A 225 9.31 -8.35 1.93
N ASN A 226 10.13 -9.39 2.06
CA ASN A 226 11.53 -9.25 2.47
C ASN A 226 12.36 -8.62 1.33
N TYR A 227 12.12 -9.05 0.09
CA TYR A 227 12.75 -8.47 -1.09
C TYR A 227 12.41 -6.99 -1.23
N LEU A 228 11.15 -6.61 -1.16
CA LEU A 228 10.70 -5.21 -1.29
C LEU A 228 11.22 -4.30 -0.17
N ASN A 229 11.48 -4.86 1.01
CA ASN A 229 12.05 -4.10 2.12
C ASN A 229 13.46 -3.56 1.83
N ASN A 230 14.29 -4.32 1.12
CA ASN A 230 15.62 -3.90 0.68
C ASN A 230 16.04 -4.65 -0.59
N PRO A 231 15.56 -4.25 -1.78
CA PRO A 231 15.86 -4.94 -3.03
C PRO A 231 17.36 -4.97 -3.38
N ASP A 232 18.11 -3.97 -2.91
CA ASP A 232 19.54 -3.84 -3.21
C ASP A 232 20.42 -4.88 -2.51
N SER A 233 19.92 -5.51 -1.46
CA SER A 233 20.62 -6.60 -0.77
C SER A 233 20.49 -7.96 -1.46
N TYR A 234 19.67 -8.06 -2.52
CA TYR A 234 19.43 -9.31 -3.25
C TYR A 234 20.18 -9.31 -4.59
N ARG A 235 20.81 -10.45 -4.89
CA ARG A 235 21.39 -10.71 -6.20
C ARG A 235 20.50 -11.69 -6.93
N LEU A 236 19.58 -11.19 -7.72
CA LEU A 236 18.70 -12.01 -8.55
C LEU A 236 19.45 -12.41 -9.81
N GLY A 237 19.16 -13.64 -10.30
CA GLY A 237 19.64 -14.10 -11.60
C GLY A 237 18.92 -13.39 -12.77
N LYS A 238 19.33 -13.71 -13.99
CA LYS A 238 18.72 -13.15 -15.21
C LYS A 238 17.26 -13.57 -15.39
N ARG A 239 16.90 -14.75 -14.86
CA ARG A 239 15.56 -15.34 -14.95
C ARG A 239 14.96 -15.49 -13.57
N VAL A 240 13.78 -14.93 -13.36
CA VAL A 240 13.08 -14.94 -12.08
C VAL A 240 11.65 -15.45 -12.26
N ILE A 241 11.24 -16.28 -11.33
CA ILE A 241 9.85 -16.72 -11.19
C ILE A 241 9.25 -16.02 -9.99
N VAL A 242 8.07 -15.42 -10.17
CA VAL A 242 7.25 -14.88 -9.08
C VAL A 242 6.01 -15.75 -8.92
N ILE A 243 5.83 -16.32 -7.74
CA ILE A 243 4.66 -17.14 -7.41
C ILE A 243 3.61 -16.22 -6.79
N GLY A 244 2.55 -15.98 -7.53
CA GLY A 244 1.47 -15.07 -7.21
C GLY A 244 1.25 -13.99 -8.27
N ALA A 245 0.03 -13.45 -8.33
CA ALA A 245 -0.38 -12.44 -9.30
C ALA A 245 -1.26 -11.32 -8.69
N GLY A 246 -1.07 -11.02 -7.42
CA GLY A 246 -1.69 -9.87 -6.75
C GLY A 246 -0.84 -8.59 -6.86
N ASN A 247 -1.31 -7.47 -6.33
CA ASN A 247 -0.60 -6.18 -6.37
C ASN A 247 0.82 -6.26 -5.80
N ALA A 248 1.04 -7.01 -4.70
CA ALA A 248 2.37 -7.21 -4.15
C ALA A 248 3.31 -7.97 -5.11
N ALA A 249 2.77 -8.93 -5.88
CA ALA A 249 3.54 -9.62 -6.91
C ALA A 249 3.92 -8.69 -8.06
N MET A 250 3.05 -7.76 -8.44
CA MET A 250 3.36 -6.71 -9.42
C MET A 250 4.49 -5.80 -8.92
N ASP A 251 4.45 -5.40 -7.66
CA ASP A 251 5.50 -4.60 -7.04
C ASP A 251 6.85 -5.33 -7.04
N VAL A 252 6.87 -6.63 -6.69
CA VAL A 252 8.07 -7.49 -6.74
C VAL A 252 8.59 -7.60 -8.16
N ALA A 253 7.74 -7.95 -9.11
CA ALA A 253 8.10 -8.18 -10.50
C ALA A 253 8.68 -6.92 -11.16
N ARG A 254 7.99 -5.80 -11.04
CA ARG A 254 8.43 -4.51 -11.60
C ARG A 254 9.73 -4.03 -10.94
N THR A 255 9.88 -4.23 -9.63
CA THR A 255 11.14 -3.91 -8.94
C THR A 255 12.28 -4.78 -9.46
N ALA A 256 12.07 -6.08 -9.65
CA ALA A 256 13.08 -7.00 -10.15
C ALA A 256 13.52 -6.66 -11.60
N ILE A 257 12.57 -6.37 -12.49
CA ILE A 257 12.88 -5.91 -13.86
C ILE A 257 13.73 -4.64 -13.83
N ARG A 258 13.34 -3.66 -13.03
CA ARG A 258 14.08 -2.39 -12.88
C ARG A 258 15.47 -2.56 -12.24
N LYS A 259 15.70 -3.68 -11.55
CA LYS A 259 17.02 -4.07 -11.01
C LYS A 259 17.84 -4.96 -11.95
N GLY A 260 17.39 -5.15 -13.20
CA GLY A 260 18.16 -5.76 -14.27
C GLY A 260 17.85 -7.25 -14.51
N VAL A 261 16.74 -7.77 -14.00
CA VAL A 261 16.24 -9.11 -14.40
C VAL A 261 15.80 -9.06 -15.86
N GLU A 262 16.28 -9.98 -16.68
CA GLU A 262 16.02 -10.00 -18.13
C GLU A 262 14.71 -10.71 -18.46
N HIS A 263 14.38 -11.78 -17.74
CA HIS A 263 13.18 -12.60 -17.95
C HIS A 263 12.48 -12.82 -16.62
N LEU A 264 11.25 -12.37 -16.52
CA LEU A 264 10.45 -12.57 -15.34
C LEU A 264 9.04 -13.05 -15.69
N THR A 265 8.62 -14.13 -15.05
CA THR A 265 7.28 -14.70 -15.22
C THR A 265 6.58 -14.78 -13.87
N CYS A 266 5.38 -14.22 -13.80
CA CYS A 266 4.45 -14.37 -12.69
C CYS A 266 3.51 -15.54 -12.92
N PHE A 267 3.35 -16.40 -11.93
CA PHE A 267 2.50 -17.58 -12.00
C PHE A 267 1.27 -17.40 -11.11
N SER A 268 0.08 -17.49 -11.71
CA SER A 268 -1.20 -17.44 -11.01
C SER A 268 -1.85 -18.82 -10.94
N ILE A 269 -2.42 -19.15 -9.79
CA ILE A 269 -3.25 -20.36 -9.65
C ILE A 269 -4.62 -20.16 -10.30
N THR A 270 -5.09 -18.93 -10.43
CA THR A 270 -6.36 -18.56 -11.05
C THR A 270 -6.18 -18.26 -12.54
N LYS A 271 -7.28 -18.27 -13.29
CA LYS A 271 -7.32 -17.91 -14.72
C LYS A 271 -7.09 -16.40 -14.98
N GLU A 272 -7.18 -15.58 -13.95
CA GLU A 272 -7.03 -14.13 -14.02
C GLU A 272 -6.07 -13.66 -12.93
N VAL A 273 -5.46 -12.49 -13.13
CA VAL A 273 -4.65 -11.85 -12.09
C VAL A 273 -5.53 -11.21 -11.03
N ALA A 274 -5.10 -11.32 -9.76
CA ALA A 274 -5.78 -10.67 -8.65
C ALA A 274 -5.33 -9.20 -8.45
N ALA A 275 -4.32 -8.76 -9.18
CA ALA A 275 -3.85 -7.37 -9.16
C ALA A 275 -4.88 -6.44 -9.83
N SER A 276 -4.83 -5.15 -9.49
CA SER A 276 -5.60 -4.12 -10.19
C SER A 276 -5.18 -4.06 -11.67
N HIS A 277 -6.11 -3.65 -12.52
CA HIS A 277 -5.86 -3.56 -13.96
C HIS A 277 -4.66 -2.62 -14.28
N TYR A 278 -4.53 -1.51 -13.56
CA TYR A 278 -3.41 -0.59 -13.75
C TYR A 278 -2.07 -1.23 -13.41
N GLU A 279 -1.94 -1.87 -12.24
CA GLU A 279 -0.67 -2.51 -11.85
C GLU A 279 -0.31 -3.68 -12.77
N PHE A 280 -1.29 -4.46 -13.18
CA PHE A 280 -1.10 -5.52 -14.17
C PHE A 280 -0.64 -4.97 -15.53
N SER A 281 -1.32 -3.93 -16.05
CA SER A 281 -0.96 -3.30 -17.33
C SER A 281 0.46 -2.72 -17.30
N TYR A 282 0.84 -2.04 -16.20
CA TYR A 282 2.20 -1.54 -16.05
C TYR A 282 3.23 -2.67 -15.98
N ALA A 283 2.95 -3.77 -15.30
CA ALA A 283 3.84 -4.92 -15.26
C ALA A 283 4.04 -5.52 -16.65
N GLN A 284 2.97 -5.64 -17.46
CA GLN A 284 3.07 -6.10 -18.85
C GLN A 284 3.90 -5.17 -19.74
N LEU A 285 3.68 -3.84 -19.61
CA LEU A 285 4.45 -2.84 -20.35
C LEU A 285 5.95 -2.87 -19.99
N GLU A 286 6.30 -3.23 -18.77
CA GLU A 286 7.67 -3.39 -18.31
C GLU A 286 8.27 -4.76 -18.68
N GLY A 287 7.53 -5.63 -19.37
CA GLY A 287 8.02 -6.91 -19.92
C GLY A 287 7.79 -8.12 -19.01
N VAL A 288 6.99 -8.01 -17.97
CA VAL A 288 6.60 -9.15 -17.12
C VAL A 288 5.70 -10.10 -17.89
N GLN A 289 6.03 -11.38 -17.88
CA GLN A 289 5.22 -12.46 -18.47
C GLN A 289 4.29 -13.07 -17.43
N PHE A 290 3.19 -13.66 -17.87
CA PHE A 290 2.18 -14.24 -16.97
C PHE A 290 1.78 -15.63 -17.44
N GLU A 291 1.73 -16.56 -16.48
CA GLU A 291 1.23 -17.93 -16.65
C GLU A 291 0.08 -18.17 -15.66
N TYR A 292 -0.99 -18.76 -16.15
CA TYR A 292 -2.23 -18.94 -15.41
C TYR A 292 -2.51 -20.41 -15.12
N ASN A 293 -3.40 -20.65 -14.16
CA ASN A 293 -3.82 -22.00 -13.79
C ASN A 293 -2.65 -22.91 -13.38
N LYS A 294 -1.64 -22.34 -12.75
CA LYS A 294 -0.40 -23.02 -12.36
C LYS A 294 -0.25 -23.04 -10.85
N ARG A 295 -0.31 -24.21 -10.23
CA ARG A 295 -0.05 -24.41 -8.80
C ARG A 295 1.37 -24.95 -8.60
N PRO A 296 2.24 -24.27 -7.84
CA PRO A 296 3.57 -24.78 -7.53
C PRO A 296 3.46 -25.98 -6.59
N VAL A 297 4.30 -27.00 -6.78
CA VAL A 297 4.32 -28.21 -5.95
C VAL A 297 5.70 -28.56 -5.39
N GLU A 298 6.77 -28.20 -6.08
CA GLU A 298 8.13 -28.40 -5.62
C GLU A 298 9.05 -27.33 -6.21
N ILE A 299 9.97 -26.79 -5.42
CA ILE A 299 11.05 -25.93 -5.89
C ILE A 299 12.32 -26.76 -5.94
N LYS A 300 13.08 -26.63 -7.02
CA LYS A 300 14.37 -27.26 -7.26
C LYS A 300 15.45 -26.19 -7.46
N ASP A 301 16.72 -26.60 -7.43
CA ASP A 301 17.85 -25.68 -7.63
C ASP A 301 17.76 -24.91 -8.94
N ASN A 302 17.21 -25.53 -9.98
CA ASN A 302 17.14 -24.99 -11.33
C ASN A 302 15.72 -24.62 -11.79
N GLY A 303 14.71 -24.59 -10.91
CA GLY A 303 13.37 -24.22 -11.32
C GLY A 303 12.27 -24.63 -10.35
N VAL A 304 11.04 -24.52 -10.83
CA VAL A 304 9.83 -24.87 -10.07
C VAL A 304 8.99 -25.84 -10.86
N ILE A 305 8.49 -26.86 -10.19
CA ILE A 305 7.50 -27.77 -10.74
C ILE A 305 6.13 -27.22 -10.44
N PHE A 306 5.35 -27.04 -11.49
CA PHE A 306 3.94 -26.66 -11.41
C PHE A 306 3.05 -27.81 -11.87
N ILE A 307 1.84 -27.83 -11.39
CA ILE A 307 0.75 -28.61 -11.95
C ILE A 307 -0.28 -27.66 -12.55
N ASP A 308 -0.84 -28.06 -13.68
CA ASP A 308 -1.99 -27.39 -14.25
C ASP A 308 -3.22 -27.68 -13.42
N VAL A 309 -4.01 -26.64 -13.14
CA VAL A 309 -5.22 -26.74 -12.33
C VAL A 309 -6.41 -26.12 -13.05
N ILE A 310 -7.59 -26.63 -12.74
CA ILE A 310 -8.86 -26.01 -13.13
C ILE A 310 -9.53 -25.52 -11.86
N GLU A 311 -9.98 -24.27 -11.87
CA GLU A 311 -10.79 -23.68 -10.81
C GLU A 311 -12.22 -24.19 -10.94
N ASN A 312 -12.73 -24.79 -9.88
CA ASN A 312 -14.09 -25.29 -9.80
C ASN A 312 -15.07 -24.16 -9.39
N GLU A 313 -16.36 -24.39 -9.59
CA GLU A 313 -17.41 -23.41 -9.21
C GLU A 313 -17.42 -23.06 -7.71
N ASP A 314 -16.95 -23.95 -6.86
CA ASP A 314 -16.84 -23.75 -5.40
C ASP A 314 -15.54 -23.04 -4.97
N GLY A 315 -14.71 -22.61 -5.92
CA GLY A 315 -13.42 -21.96 -5.67
C GLY A 315 -12.28 -22.92 -5.28
N THR A 316 -12.49 -24.23 -5.34
CA THR A 316 -11.43 -25.24 -5.20
C THR A 316 -10.69 -25.47 -6.51
N PHE A 317 -9.52 -26.12 -6.45
CA PHE A 317 -8.68 -26.36 -7.63
C PHE A 317 -8.44 -27.86 -7.83
N THR A 318 -8.75 -28.36 -9.03
CA THR A 318 -8.49 -29.74 -9.43
C THR A 318 -7.24 -29.82 -10.30
N ALA A 319 -6.32 -30.72 -9.98
CA ALA A 319 -5.11 -30.97 -10.76
C ALA A 319 -5.45 -31.70 -12.08
N VAL A 320 -4.86 -31.24 -13.20
CA VAL A 320 -5.12 -31.79 -14.55
C VAL A 320 -3.87 -32.48 -15.13
N SER A 321 -2.70 -31.85 -15.04
CA SER A 321 -1.45 -32.35 -15.55
C SER A 321 -0.24 -31.75 -14.86
N TYR A 322 0.94 -32.37 -15.04
CA TYR A 322 2.21 -31.85 -14.52
C TYR A 322 2.96 -31.08 -15.61
N THR A 323 3.34 -29.83 -15.34
CA THR A 323 4.19 -29.03 -16.21
C THR A 323 5.52 -28.75 -15.52
N HIS A 324 6.64 -29.08 -16.16
CA HIS A 324 7.97 -28.76 -15.67
C HIS A 324 8.45 -27.46 -16.31
N LEU A 325 8.65 -26.41 -15.51
CA LEU A 325 9.25 -25.16 -15.98
C LEU A 325 10.64 -25.02 -15.37
N ARG A 326 11.66 -24.98 -16.23
CA ARG A 326 13.05 -24.76 -15.82
C ARG A 326 13.32 -23.25 -15.67
N ALA A 327 13.75 -22.82 -14.51
CA ALA A 327 14.20 -21.45 -14.27
C ALA A 327 15.64 -21.21 -14.78
N HIS A 328 16.36 -22.25 -15.14
CA HIS A 328 17.76 -22.15 -15.55
C HIS A 328 18.11 -23.07 -16.74
N GLU A 329 18.70 -22.48 -17.77
CA GLU A 329 19.89 -23.00 -18.39
C GLU A 329 21.03 -22.03 -18.06
N THR A 330 21.96 -22.48 -17.21
CA THR A 330 23.25 -21.82 -17.04
C THR A 330 24.05 -22.08 -18.29
N GLY A 331 24.30 -21.05 -19.09
CA GLY A 331 25.39 -21.03 -20.05
C GLY A 331 26.52 -20.23 -19.45
#